data_036afa46b44495c53508e0511bde0196
#
_entry.id   036afa46b44495c53508e0511bde0196
#
_cell.length_a   1.000
_cell.length_b   1.000
_cell.length_c   1.000
_cell.angle_alpha   90.00
_cell.angle_beta   90.00
_cell.angle_gamma   90.00
#
_symmetry.space_group_name_H-M   'P 1'
#
loop_
_entity.id
_entity.type
_entity.pdbx_description
1 polymer ?
#
loop_
_entity_poly.entity_id
_entity_poly.type
_entity_poly.pdbx_seq_one_letter_code
_entity_poly.pdbx_strand_id
1 'polypeptide(L)'
;YQLLRLVPEVVEAYLDTFVFPETARHQGMKLSATGQELGGDVLFPVRLGFSGTPADLLPSELGAPKFELGTDAKVLSTLSDRTVVSCQDMSSDWTVDTILKTIATAEPPLHALIDAGALITGKSNRAVAKFLLENGLEWAEGCVFLDENDAQMILMRRGPWEVIPLARVAAMPQSKRFSFYDQVHTTGMDIKQAAASRAALTLGKDMTLRDYAQGAWR
;
A
#
# COMPACT_ATOMS: atom_id res chain seq x y z
N TYR A 1 -28.89 20.02 -4.06
CA TYR A 1 -28.23 19.47 -5.25
C TYR A 1 -27.84 20.55 -6.26
N GLN A 2 -28.75 21.47 -6.64
CA GLN A 2 -28.43 22.54 -7.59
C GLN A 2 -27.38 23.52 -7.05
N LEU A 3 -27.44 23.89 -5.78
CA LEU A 3 -26.42 24.72 -5.12
C LEU A 3 -25.05 24.02 -5.10
N LEU A 4 -25.01 22.73 -4.72
CA LEU A 4 -23.78 21.96 -4.69
C LEU A 4 -23.13 21.79 -6.08
N ARG A 5 -23.92 21.83 -7.15
CA ARG A 5 -23.43 21.71 -8.51
C ARG A 5 -22.79 23.00 -9.06
N LEU A 6 -23.22 24.15 -8.58
CA LEU A 6 -22.89 25.44 -9.16
C LEU A 6 -21.97 26.31 -8.30
N VAL A 7 -21.78 25.93 -7.03
CA VAL A 7 -21.00 26.72 -6.07
C VAL A 7 -20.00 25.81 -5.37
N PRO A 8 -18.78 25.66 -5.93
CA PRO A 8 -17.72 24.80 -5.35
C PRO A 8 -17.40 25.12 -3.90
N GLU A 9 -17.47 26.38 -3.50
CA GLU A 9 -17.23 26.86 -2.14
C GLU A 9 -18.19 26.26 -1.11
N VAL A 10 -19.43 25.97 -1.49
CA VAL A 10 -20.40 25.30 -0.60
C VAL A 10 -20.04 23.83 -0.42
N VAL A 11 -19.50 23.17 -1.46
CA VAL A 11 -18.99 21.80 -1.37
C VAL A 11 -17.78 21.76 -0.46
N GLU A 12 -16.83 22.67 -0.65
CA GLU A 12 -15.63 22.81 0.18
C GLU A 12 -16.00 23.03 1.64
N ALA A 13 -16.84 24.01 1.94
CA ALA A 13 -17.28 24.30 3.30
C ALA A 13 -17.99 23.10 3.95
N TYR A 14 -18.75 22.32 3.19
CA TYR A 14 -19.39 21.10 3.68
C TYR A 14 -18.36 20.00 3.99
N LEU A 15 -17.41 19.79 3.09
CA LEU A 15 -16.35 18.79 3.26
C LEU A 15 -15.48 19.14 4.47
N ASP A 16 -15.06 20.39 4.61
CA ASP A 16 -14.24 20.86 5.73
C ASP A 16 -14.96 20.78 7.08
N THR A 17 -16.26 21.06 7.08
CA THR A 17 -17.03 21.12 8.35
C THR A 17 -17.50 19.75 8.82
N PHE A 18 -17.89 18.86 7.89
CA PHE A 18 -18.62 17.64 8.25
C PHE A 18 -17.91 16.35 7.84
N VAL A 19 -17.12 16.37 6.76
CA VAL A 19 -16.52 15.13 6.22
C VAL A 19 -15.07 14.97 6.70
N PHE A 20 -14.23 15.97 6.48
CA PHE A 20 -12.81 15.86 6.80
C PHE A 20 -12.51 15.72 8.30
N PRO A 21 -13.20 16.40 9.23
CA PRO A 21 -12.97 16.16 10.66
C PRO A 21 -13.24 14.71 11.09
N GLU A 22 -14.27 14.08 10.52
CA GLU A 22 -14.57 12.67 10.79
C GLU A 22 -13.56 11.72 10.15
N THR A 23 -13.22 11.92 8.87
CA THR A 23 -12.24 11.09 8.19
C THR A 23 -10.83 11.26 8.76
N ALA A 24 -10.43 12.48 9.13
CA ALA A 24 -9.13 12.74 9.73
C ALA A 24 -8.99 12.13 11.14
N ARG A 25 -10.06 12.06 11.93
CA ARG A 25 -10.05 11.37 13.23
C ARG A 25 -9.67 9.90 13.12
N HIS A 26 -10.16 9.23 12.08
CA HIS A 26 -9.91 7.81 11.85
C HIS A 26 -8.60 7.54 11.10
N GLN A 27 -7.97 8.58 10.54
CA GLN A 27 -6.76 8.47 9.73
C GLN A 27 -5.53 9.15 10.36
N GLY A 28 -5.57 9.48 11.64
CA GLY A 28 -4.50 10.22 12.33
C GLY A 28 -3.09 9.62 12.22
N MET A 29 -2.98 8.39 11.78
CA MET A 29 -1.72 7.68 11.53
C MET A 29 -1.54 7.28 10.05
N LYS A 30 -2.50 7.58 9.19
CA LYS A 30 -2.48 7.16 7.79
C LYS A 30 -2.33 8.39 6.89
N LEU A 31 -1.19 8.51 6.24
CA LEU A 31 -1.04 9.40 5.10
C LEU A 31 -1.62 8.67 3.88
N SER A 32 -2.66 9.22 3.26
CA SER A 32 -3.18 8.67 2.02
C SER A 32 -2.83 9.59 0.86
N ALA A 33 -2.19 9.05 -0.17
CA ALA A 33 -2.03 9.72 -1.44
C ALA A 33 -3.27 9.41 -2.28
N THR A 34 -4.17 10.36 -2.41
CA THR A 34 -5.35 10.25 -3.28
C THR A 34 -5.23 11.22 -4.45
N GLY A 35 -5.90 10.94 -5.56
CA GLY A 35 -5.97 11.89 -6.67
C GLY A 35 -6.58 13.25 -6.27
N GLN A 36 -7.30 13.31 -5.18
CA GLN A 36 -7.85 14.53 -4.59
C GLN A 36 -6.76 15.45 -4.03
N GLU A 37 -5.66 14.87 -3.52
CA GLU A 37 -4.49 15.61 -3.05
C GLU A 37 -3.76 16.32 -4.17
N LEU A 38 -3.98 15.90 -5.40
CA LEU A 38 -3.48 16.52 -6.63
C LEU A 38 -4.43 17.59 -7.19
N GLY A 39 -5.63 17.72 -6.63
CA GLY A 39 -6.61 18.73 -7.03
C GLY A 39 -6.08 20.15 -6.88
N GLY A 40 -6.46 21.07 -7.75
CA GLY A 40 -6.00 22.46 -7.70
C GLY A 40 -6.38 23.22 -6.43
N ASP A 41 -5.81 24.39 -6.24
CA ASP A 41 -6.09 25.29 -5.09
C ASP A 41 -7.58 25.65 -4.96
N VAL A 42 -8.37 25.40 -5.99
CA VAL A 42 -9.82 25.69 -6.02
C VAL A 42 -10.61 24.72 -5.13
N LEU A 43 -10.16 23.45 -5.00
CA LEU A 43 -10.88 22.44 -4.20
C LEU A 43 -10.29 22.25 -2.82
N PHE A 44 -8.97 22.38 -2.69
CA PHE A 44 -8.28 22.13 -1.42
C PHE A 44 -7.16 23.14 -1.21
N PRO A 45 -7.37 24.19 -0.41
CA PRO A 45 -6.35 25.20 -0.11
C PRO A 45 -5.16 24.62 0.66
N VAL A 46 -5.38 23.56 1.42
CA VAL A 46 -4.33 22.82 2.15
C VAL A 46 -4.42 21.36 1.78
N ARG A 47 -3.33 20.77 1.35
CA ARG A 47 -3.24 19.36 1.00
C ARG A 47 -2.50 18.61 2.08
N LEU A 48 -3.16 17.57 2.59
CA LEU A 48 -2.57 16.64 3.54
C LEU A 48 -2.20 15.39 2.78
N GLY A 49 -0.91 15.07 2.67
CA GLY A 49 -0.49 13.82 2.13
C GLY A 49 0.76 13.89 1.24
N PHE A 50 1.22 12.73 0.87
CA PHE A 50 2.36 12.51 0.00
C PHE A 50 1.87 11.97 -1.34
N SER A 51 2.15 12.70 -2.43
CA SER A 51 1.94 12.18 -3.78
C SER A 51 3.27 11.73 -4.37
N GLY A 52 3.32 10.51 -4.86
CA GLY A 52 4.43 10.00 -5.62
C GLY A 52 4.46 10.46 -7.09
N THR A 53 3.40 11.10 -7.56
CA THR A 53 3.36 11.61 -8.94
C THR A 53 4.27 12.82 -9.07
N PRO A 54 5.28 12.81 -9.97
CA PRO A 54 6.11 13.96 -10.24
C PRO A 54 5.27 15.17 -10.70
N ALA A 55 5.66 16.36 -10.24
CA ALA A 55 4.90 17.59 -10.54
C ALA A 55 4.82 17.90 -12.05
N ASP A 56 5.81 17.49 -12.82
CA ASP A 56 5.88 17.65 -14.29
C ASP A 56 4.91 16.72 -15.06
N LEU A 57 4.39 15.69 -14.39
CA LEU A 57 3.35 14.82 -14.96
C LEU A 57 1.93 15.28 -14.64
N LEU A 58 1.78 16.33 -13.81
CA LEU A 58 0.48 16.88 -13.48
C LEU A 58 0.02 17.84 -14.59
N PRO A 59 -1.28 17.84 -14.91
CA PRO A 59 -1.85 18.87 -15.76
C PRO A 59 -1.55 20.26 -15.21
N SER A 60 -1.14 21.19 -16.10
CA SER A 60 -0.76 22.56 -15.71
C SER A 60 -1.89 23.32 -15.02
N GLU A 61 -3.13 22.97 -15.34
CA GLU A 61 -4.35 23.57 -14.75
C GLU A 61 -4.50 23.24 -13.25
N LEU A 62 -3.86 22.17 -12.75
CA LEU A 62 -3.91 21.79 -11.35
C LEU A 62 -2.89 22.55 -10.50
N GLY A 63 -1.96 23.27 -11.12
CA GLY A 63 -0.90 23.98 -10.43
C GLY A 63 0.10 23.06 -9.72
N ALA A 64 1.05 23.64 -9.02
CA ALA A 64 2.04 22.90 -8.25
C ALA A 64 1.41 22.30 -6.98
N PRO A 65 1.75 21.04 -6.62
CA PRO A 65 1.31 20.46 -5.36
C PRO A 65 1.81 21.28 -4.16
N LYS A 66 0.92 21.57 -3.23
CA LYS A 66 1.26 22.19 -1.95
C LYS A 66 1.01 21.20 -0.83
N PHE A 67 2.01 20.93 -0.02
CA PHE A 67 1.92 20.02 1.11
C PHE A 67 1.91 20.81 2.42
N GLU A 68 1.27 20.26 3.43
CA GLU A 68 1.35 20.82 4.76
C GLU A 68 2.80 20.83 5.26
N LEU A 69 3.19 21.94 5.88
CA LEU A 69 4.55 22.11 6.40
C LEU A 69 4.86 21.01 7.42
N GLY A 70 5.96 20.30 7.22
CA GLY A 70 6.39 19.23 8.11
C GLY A 70 5.91 17.83 7.74
N THR A 71 5.10 17.66 6.68
CA THR A 71 4.64 16.34 6.22
C THR A 71 5.81 15.44 5.84
N ASP A 72 6.79 15.95 5.09
CA ASP A 72 7.99 15.19 4.71
C ASP A 72 8.80 14.75 5.94
N ALA A 73 8.96 15.65 6.92
CA ALA A 73 9.65 15.34 8.16
C ALA A 73 8.92 14.26 8.97
N LYS A 74 7.59 14.27 8.99
CA LYS A 74 6.78 13.24 9.64
C LYS A 74 6.94 11.88 8.95
N VAL A 75 6.90 11.84 7.61
CA VAL A 75 7.14 10.62 6.84
C VAL A 75 8.52 10.07 7.14
N LEU A 76 9.56 10.90 7.04
CA LEU A 76 10.93 10.48 7.29
C LEU A 76 11.11 9.99 8.73
N SER A 77 10.58 10.71 9.72
CA SER A 77 10.63 10.30 11.12
C SER A 77 10.00 8.94 11.34
N THR A 78 8.81 8.71 10.80
CA THR A 78 8.10 7.42 10.95
C THR A 78 8.85 6.27 10.27
N LEU A 79 9.36 6.50 9.05
CA LEU A 79 10.08 5.47 8.28
C LEU A 79 11.50 5.21 8.77
N SER A 80 12.03 6.08 9.65
CA SER A 80 13.33 5.92 10.30
C SER A 80 13.23 5.48 11.75
N ASP A 81 12.03 5.39 12.31
CA ASP A 81 11.81 4.98 13.70
C ASP A 81 12.02 3.48 13.84
N ARG A 82 13.02 3.10 14.64
CA ARG A 82 13.37 1.70 14.91
C ARG A 82 12.29 0.90 15.67
N THR A 83 11.32 1.58 16.27
CA THR A 83 10.18 0.95 16.92
C THR A 83 9.10 0.55 15.89
N VAL A 84 9.09 1.22 14.74
CA VAL A 84 8.15 1.00 13.63
C VAL A 84 8.78 0.14 12.53
N VAL A 85 10.05 0.41 12.21
CA VAL A 85 10.76 -0.21 11.08
C VAL A 85 12.03 -0.90 11.57
N SER A 86 12.21 -2.15 11.15
CA SER A 86 13.48 -2.89 11.29
C SER A 86 14.04 -3.20 9.91
N CYS A 87 15.35 -3.06 9.74
CA CYS A 87 16.05 -3.41 8.50
C CYS A 87 16.81 -4.72 8.71
N GLN A 88 16.74 -5.58 7.72
CA GLN A 88 17.49 -6.83 7.69
C GLN A 88 18.27 -6.92 6.38
N ASP A 89 19.58 -6.99 6.48
CA ASP A 89 20.44 -7.24 5.32
C ASP A 89 20.38 -8.72 4.94
N MET A 90 20.24 -8.96 3.64
CA MET A 90 20.31 -10.31 3.09
C MET A 90 21.77 -10.73 2.92
N SER A 91 22.06 -12.03 3.12
CA SER A 91 23.37 -12.61 2.82
C SER A 91 23.69 -12.50 1.33
N SER A 92 24.98 -12.51 0.98
CA SER A 92 25.43 -12.38 -0.41
C SER A 92 24.95 -13.49 -1.35
N ASP A 93 24.54 -14.62 -0.80
CA ASP A 93 24.04 -15.82 -1.48
C ASP A 93 22.52 -15.97 -1.44
N TRP A 94 21.80 -14.87 -1.18
CA TRP A 94 20.35 -14.88 -1.14
C TRP A 94 19.73 -15.35 -2.47
N THR A 95 18.59 -15.99 -2.38
CA THR A 95 17.74 -16.37 -3.50
C THR A 95 16.31 -15.89 -3.26
N VAL A 96 15.50 -15.84 -4.31
CA VAL A 96 14.07 -15.52 -4.18
C VAL A 96 13.40 -16.47 -3.18
N ASP A 97 13.74 -17.77 -3.22
CA ASP A 97 13.16 -18.77 -2.34
C ASP A 97 13.57 -18.57 -0.88
N THR A 98 14.80 -18.13 -0.61
CA THR A 98 15.25 -17.82 0.75
C THR A 98 14.53 -16.58 1.31
N ILE A 99 14.34 -15.54 0.49
CA ILE A 99 13.55 -14.36 0.88
C ILE A 99 12.11 -14.77 1.23
N LEU A 100 11.46 -15.46 0.30
CA LEU A 100 10.06 -15.87 0.49
C LEU A 100 9.89 -16.78 1.70
N LYS A 101 10.83 -17.69 1.95
CA LYS A 101 10.80 -18.56 3.13
C LYS A 101 10.98 -17.76 4.42
N THR A 102 11.93 -16.84 4.47
CA THR A 102 12.14 -15.94 5.63
C THR A 102 10.86 -15.15 5.95
N ILE A 103 10.18 -14.63 4.92
CA ILE A 103 8.92 -13.91 5.08
C ILE A 103 7.79 -14.82 5.58
N ALA A 104 7.68 -16.02 4.99
CA ALA A 104 6.63 -16.96 5.35
C ALA A 104 6.73 -17.51 6.77
N THR A 105 7.95 -17.57 7.32
CA THR A 105 8.25 -18.10 8.67
C THR A 105 8.59 -17.02 9.69
N ALA A 106 8.38 -15.74 9.36
CA ALA A 106 8.74 -14.62 10.22
C ALA A 106 7.97 -14.64 11.55
N GLU A 107 8.68 -14.37 12.64
CA GLU A 107 8.13 -14.20 13.98
C GLU A 107 8.49 -12.82 14.53
N PRO A 108 7.52 -12.01 14.92
CA PRO A 108 6.08 -12.22 14.79
C PRO A 108 5.60 -12.16 13.32
N PRO A 109 4.42 -12.76 13.03
CA PRO A 109 3.96 -12.95 11.64
C PRO A 109 3.89 -11.67 10.83
N LEU A 110 4.27 -11.75 9.56
CA LEU A 110 4.07 -10.72 8.55
C LEU A 110 2.76 -10.97 7.81
N HIS A 111 2.06 -9.91 7.43
CA HIS A 111 0.74 -9.96 6.80
C HIS A 111 0.78 -9.53 5.32
N ALA A 112 1.87 -8.89 4.92
CA ALA A 112 2.08 -8.50 3.53
C ALA A 112 3.55 -8.58 3.12
N LEU A 113 3.76 -8.79 1.82
CA LEU A 113 5.04 -8.59 1.12
C LEU A 113 4.82 -7.55 0.03
N ILE A 114 5.65 -6.51 0.05
CA ILE A 114 5.66 -5.43 -0.93
C ILE A 114 7.02 -5.44 -1.62
N ASP A 115 7.05 -5.89 -2.88
CA ASP A 115 8.31 -6.04 -3.63
C ASP A 115 8.73 -4.75 -4.33
N ALA A 116 8.89 -3.68 -3.57
CA ALA A 116 9.31 -2.38 -4.09
C ALA A 116 10.73 -2.42 -4.70
N GLY A 117 11.60 -3.29 -4.17
CA GLY A 117 12.96 -3.47 -4.64
C GLY A 117 13.11 -4.38 -5.86
N ALA A 118 12.02 -4.93 -6.41
CA ALA A 118 12.03 -5.88 -7.53
C ALA A 118 12.95 -7.09 -7.30
N LEU A 119 12.97 -7.61 -6.07
CA LEU A 119 13.83 -8.76 -5.72
C LEU A 119 13.15 -10.09 -6.06
N ILE A 120 11.82 -10.12 -6.19
CA ILE A 120 11.07 -11.34 -6.47
C ILE A 120 10.94 -11.50 -7.98
N THR A 121 11.91 -12.18 -8.57
CA THR A 121 12.00 -12.39 -10.02
C THR A 121 11.82 -13.86 -10.39
N GLY A 122 11.45 -14.14 -11.65
CA GLY A 122 11.38 -15.50 -12.20
C GLY A 122 10.20 -16.33 -11.72
N LYS A 123 9.26 -15.76 -10.96
CA LYS A 123 8.03 -16.43 -10.51
C LYS A 123 6.82 -15.56 -10.87
N SER A 124 5.73 -16.20 -11.27
CA SER A 124 4.44 -15.49 -11.38
C SER A 124 3.88 -15.17 -9.99
N ASN A 125 3.00 -14.16 -9.89
CA ASN A 125 2.37 -13.76 -8.63
C ASN A 125 1.63 -14.94 -7.96
N ARG A 126 0.96 -15.78 -8.77
CA ARG A 126 0.34 -17.02 -8.30
C ARG A 126 1.37 -18.01 -7.73
N ALA A 127 2.52 -18.15 -8.37
CA ALA A 127 3.59 -19.05 -7.89
C ALA A 127 4.20 -18.56 -6.58
N VAL A 128 4.37 -17.25 -6.42
CA VAL A 128 4.80 -16.62 -5.16
C VAL A 128 3.78 -16.87 -4.05
N ALA A 129 2.50 -16.59 -4.32
CA ALA A 129 1.42 -16.82 -3.36
C ALA A 129 1.36 -18.27 -2.90
N LYS A 130 1.50 -19.22 -3.84
CA LYS A 130 1.54 -20.64 -3.53
C LYS A 130 2.76 -21.00 -2.69
N PHE A 131 3.94 -20.55 -3.07
CA PHE A 131 5.18 -20.81 -2.33
C PHE A 131 5.09 -20.30 -0.88
N LEU A 132 4.60 -19.10 -0.66
CA LEU A 132 4.43 -18.51 0.66
C LEU A 132 3.49 -19.37 1.54
N LEU A 133 2.36 -19.80 1.00
CA LEU A 133 1.41 -20.64 1.72
C LEU A 133 1.94 -22.05 1.99
N GLU A 134 2.74 -22.64 1.10
CA GLU A 134 3.31 -23.96 1.28
C GLU A 134 4.47 -24.00 2.28
N ASN A 135 5.22 -22.91 2.40
CA ASN A 135 6.44 -22.85 3.22
C ASN A 135 6.25 -22.10 4.55
N GLY A 136 5.03 -21.74 4.90
CA GLY A 136 4.71 -21.05 6.16
C GLY A 136 3.34 -20.39 6.11
N LEU A 137 3.20 -19.24 6.79
CA LEU A 137 1.95 -18.48 6.88
C LEU A 137 0.77 -19.33 7.41
N GLU A 138 0.99 -20.24 8.36
CA GLU A 138 -0.03 -21.20 8.83
C GLU A 138 -1.32 -20.52 9.32
N TRP A 139 -1.21 -19.28 9.79
CA TRP A 139 -2.32 -18.44 10.22
C TRP A 139 -3.21 -17.95 9.07
N ALA A 140 -2.67 -17.90 7.82
CA ALA A 140 -3.36 -17.35 6.66
C ALA A 140 -4.23 -18.41 5.97
N GLU A 141 -5.48 -18.06 5.71
CA GLU A 141 -6.41 -18.90 4.95
C GLU A 141 -6.22 -18.76 3.43
N GLY A 142 -5.52 -17.71 2.99
CA GLY A 142 -5.18 -17.47 1.60
C GLY A 142 -4.19 -16.34 1.42
N CYS A 143 -3.65 -16.24 0.21
CA CYS A 143 -2.74 -15.18 -0.19
C CYS A 143 -3.37 -14.39 -1.35
N VAL A 144 -3.53 -13.07 -1.12
CA VAL A 144 -4.03 -12.12 -2.12
C VAL A 144 -2.87 -11.67 -2.99
N PHE A 145 -3.12 -11.57 -4.29
CA PHE A 145 -2.17 -11.10 -5.29
C PHE A 145 -2.91 -10.48 -6.47
N LEU A 146 -2.20 -9.84 -7.37
CA LEU A 146 -2.73 -9.25 -8.59
C LEU A 146 -2.41 -10.18 -9.78
N ASP A 147 -3.42 -10.44 -10.61
CA ASP A 147 -3.23 -11.23 -11.83
C ASP A 147 -2.73 -10.37 -13.01
N GLU A 148 -2.61 -10.97 -14.18
CA GLU A 148 -2.12 -10.32 -15.41
C GLU A 148 -3.06 -9.22 -15.94
N ASN A 149 -4.28 -9.12 -15.41
CA ASN A 149 -5.27 -8.09 -15.74
C ASN A 149 -5.45 -7.07 -14.60
N ASP A 150 -4.51 -6.99 -13.67
CA ASP A 150 -4.54 -6.13 -12.47
C ASP A 150 -5.73 -6.43 -11.54
N ALA A 151 -6.35 -7.63 -11.68
CA ALA A 151 -7.45 -8.02 -10.83
C ALA A 151 -6.95 -8.59 -9.51
N GLN A 152 -7.61 -8.19 -8.41
CA GLN A 152 -7.32 -8.72 -7.08
C GLN A 152 -7.85 -10.14 -6.95
N MET A 153 -6.95 -11.10 -6.89
CA MET A 153 -7.22 -12.52 -6.75
C MET A 153 -6.74 -13.01 -5.39
N ILE A 154 -7.32 -14.08 -4.92
CA ILE A 154 -6.85 -14.80 -3.74
C ILE A 154 -6.63 -16.27 -4.05
N LEU A 155 -5.46 -16.78 -3.68
CA LEU A 155 -5.18 -18.20 -3.67
C LEU A 155 -5.58 -18.76 -2.30
N MET A 156 -6.53 -19.68 -2.29
CA MET A 156 -7.03 -20.30 -1.06
C MET A 156 -6.11 -21.44 -0.61
N ARG A 157 -5.79 -21.47 0.70
CA ARG A 157 -5.02 -22.58 1.29
C ARG A 157 -5.80 -23.89 1.31
N ARG A 158 -7.12 -23.80 1.48
CA ARG A 158 -7.98 -24.98 1.57
C ARG A 158 -8.45 -25.41 0.19
N GLY A 159 -8.40 -26.72 -0.08
CA GLY A 159 -8.82 -27.30 -1.35
C GLY A 159 -7.68 -27.44 -2.37
N PRO A 160 -7.99 -27.50 -3.66
CA PRO A 160 -7.01 -27.77 -4.73
C PRO A 160 -6.20 -26.52 -5.16
N TRP A 161 -5.84 -25.63 -4.25
CA TRP A 161 -5.17 -24.36 -4.58
C TRP A 161 -6.01 -23.50 -5.55
N GLU A 162 -7.26 -23.31 -5.17
CA GLU A 162 -8.21 -22.54 -5.97
C GLU A 162 -7.86 -21.05 -5.94
N VAL A 163 -7.85 -20.44 -7.14
CA VAL A 163 -7.71 -18.99 -7.31
C VAL A 163 -9.09 -18.42 -7.64
N ILE A 164 -9.54 -17.49 -6.82
CA ILE A 164 -10.84 -16.83 -7.00
C ILE A 164 -10.69 -15.32 -6.86
N PRO A 165 -11.59 -14.52 -7.47
CA PRO A 165 -11.60 -13.08 -7.25
C PRO A 165 -11.78 -12.74 -5.77
N LEU A 166 -10.98 -11.82 -5.25
CA LEU A 166 -11.02 -11.40 -3.84
C LEU A 166 -12.43 -10.94 -3.42
N ALA A 167 -13.18 -10.34 -4.33
CA ALA A 167 -14.55 -9.90 -4.08
C ALA A 167 -15.52 -11.04 -3.70
N ARG A 168 -15.25 -12.28 -4.13
CA ARG A 168 -16.07 -13.45 -3.78
C ARG A 168 -15.90 -13.91 -2.33
N VAL A 169 -14.81 -13.50 -1.68
CA VAL A 169 -14.51 -13.83 -0.27
C VAL A 169 -14.51 -12.57 0.61
N ALA A 170 -15.33 -11.59 0.28
CA ALA A 170 -15.42 -10.33 1.01
C ALA A 170 -15.70 -10.51 2.53
N ALA A 171 -16.34 -11.60 2.92
CA ALA A 171 -16.59 -11.95 4.32
C ALA A 171 -15.35 -12.48 5.07
N MET A 172 -14.25 -12.83 4.36
CA MET A 172 -13.01 -13.28 5.01
C MET A 172 -12.34 -12.11 5.74
N PRO A 173 -12.04 -12.25 7.04
CA PRO A 173 -11.33 -11.22 7.78
C PRO A 173 -9.98 -10.89 7.15
N GLN A 174 -9.62 -9.61 7.13
CA GLN A 174 -8.32 -9.16 6.62
C GLN A 174 -7.14 -9.78 7.38
N SER A 175 -7.33 -10.06 8.68
CA SER A 175 -6.33 -10.73 9.53
C SER A 175 -6.10 -12.21 9.20
N LYS A 176 -6.86 -12.78 8.28
CA LYS A 176 -6.75 -14.18 7.86
C LYS A 176 -6.19 -14.34 6.44
N ARG A 177 -5.75 -13.25 5.83
CA ARG A 177 -5.17 -13.27 4.49
C ARG A 177 -3.82 -12.56 4.47
N PHE A 178 -2.88 -13.14 3.74
CA PHE A 178 -1.61 -12.50 3.38
C PHE A 178 -1.79 -11.72 2.09
N SER A 179 -1.06 -10.63 1.89
CA SER A 179 -1.11 -9.84 0.65
C SER A 179 0.27 -9.76 0.02
N PHE A 180 0.36 -10.07 -1.25
CA PHE A 180 1.57 -9.92 -2.04
C PHE A 180 1.38 -8.84 -3.11
N TYR A 181 2.24 -7.84 -3.08
CA TYR A 181 2.37 -6.81 -4.11
C TYR A 181 3.68 -7.04 -4.86
N ASP A 182 3.59 -7.37 -6.12
CA ASP A 182 4.74 -7.41 -7.02
C ASP A 182 5.21 -5.98 -7.37
N GLN A 183 6.37 -5.85 -7.94
CA GLN A 183 7.01 -4.57 -8.19
C GLN A 183 6.14 -3.60 -9.01
N VAL A 184 5.41 -4.10 -10.01
CA VAL A 184 4.55 -3.27 -10.87
C VAL A 184 3.39 -2.66 -10.07
N HIS A 185 2.86 -3.39 -9.08
CA HIS A 185 1.68 -3.01 -8.31
C HIS A 185 2.00 -2.41 -6.93
N THR A 186 3.26 -2.08 -6.67
CA THR A 186 3.64 -1.34 -5.46
C THR A 186 3.11 0.10 -5.46
N THR A 187 2.68 0.60 -6.60
CA THR A 187 2.01 1.89 -6.76
C THR A 187 0.65 1.69 -7.43
N GLY A 188 -0.32 2.57 -7.14
CA GLY A 188 -1.62 2.58 -7.82
C GLY A 188 -2.64 1.53 -7.37
N MET A 189 -2.25 0.48 -6.64
CA MET A 189 -3.16 -0.57 -6.18
C MET A 189 -3.24 -0.61 -4.65
N ASP A 190 -4.43 -0.77 -4.11
CA ASP A 190 -4.65 -0.86 -2.65
C ASP A 190 -5.43 -2.15 -2.31
N ILE A 191 -4.80 -3.01 -1.53
CA ILE A 191 -5.44 -4.18 -0.92
C ILE A 191 -5.63 -3.87 0.56
N LYS A 192 -6.87 -3.75 1.01
CA LYS A 192 -7.19 -3.42 2.41
C LYS A 192 -6.55 -4.40 3.37
N GLN A 193 -5.81 -3.86 4.33
CA GLN A 193 -5.12 -4.61 5.39
C GLN A 193 -5.83 -4.43 6.74
N ALA A 194 -5.57 -5.34 7.67
CA ALA A 194 -5.98 -5.13 9.06
C ALA A 194 -5.14 -4.02 9.72
N ALA A 195 -5.70 -3.28 10.67
CA ALA A 195 -5.08 -2.10 11.27
C ALA A 195 -3.70 -2.37 11.91
N ALA A 196 -3.48 -3.56 12.45
CA ALA A 196 -2.21 -3.96 13.07
C ALA A 196 -1.33 -4.83 12.16
N SER A 197 -1.52 -4.75 10.84
CA SER A 197 -0.74 -5.53 9.89
C SER A 197 0.73 -5.10 9.89
N ARG A 198 1.60 -6.10 9.79
CA ARG A 198 3.04 -5.92 9.59
C ARG A 198 3.38 -6.36 8.17
N ALA A 199 4.28 -5.63 7.52
CA ALA A 199 4.69 -5.94 6.16
C ALA A 199 6.21 -6.09 6.05
N ALA A 200 6.66 -6.97 5.16
CA ALA A 200 7.99 -6.92 4.60
C ALA A 200 7.95 -6.04 3.36
N LEU A 201 8.92 -5.15 3.24
CA LEU A 201 9.13 -4.34 2.05
C LEU A 201 10.57 -4.60 1.56
N THR A 202 10.71 -5.00 0.31
CA THR A 202 12.03 -5.22 -0.27
C THR A 202 12.65 -3.91 -0.70
N LEU A 203 13.95 -3.75 -0.43
CA LEU A 203 14.75 -2.64 -0.90
C LEU A 203 15.75 -3.12 -1.93
N GLY A 204 15.73 -2.53 -3.11
CA GLY A 204 16.66 -2.83 -4.19
C GLY A 204 17.68 -1.73 -4.39
N LYS A 205 18.62 -2.00 -5.30
CA LYS A 205 19.60 -0.99 -5.73
C LYS A 205 18.89 0.17 -6.45
N ASP A 206 19.43 1.36 -6.25
CA ASP A 206 18.97 2.59 -6.92
C ASP A 206 17.54 3.06 -6.54
N MET A 207 16.93 2.51 -5.48
CA MET A 207 15.68 3.02 -4.95
C MET A 207 15.86 4.39 -4.29
N THR A 208 14.87 5.24 -4.46
CA THR A 208 14.79 6.54 -3.78
C THR A 208 13.96 6.45 -2.49
N LEU A 209 14.08 7.47 -1.62
CA LEU A 209 13.20 7.61 -0.45
C LEU A 209 11.72 7.64 -0.86
N ARG A 210 11.40 8.21 -2.02
CA ARG A 210 10.04 8.24 -2.55
C ARG A 210 9.52 6.84 -2.84
N ASP A 211 10.30 5.98 -3.48
CA ASP A 211 9.90 4.61 -3.80
C ASP A 211 9.66 3.80 -2.53
N TYR A 212 10.54 3.97 -1.54
CA TYR A 212 10.37 3.36 -0.22
C TYR A 212 9.10 3.86 0.48
N ALA A 213 8.90 5.18 0.54
CA ALA A 213 7.75 5.77 1.20
C ALA A 213 6.43 5.35 0.54
N GLN A 214 6.36 5.31 -0.79
CA GLN A 214 5.19 4.83 -1.52
C GLN A 214 4.85 3.38 -1.23
N GLY A 215 5.86 2.51 -1.16
CA GLY A 215 5.67 1.11 -0.79
C GLY A 215 5.23 0.96 0.67
N ALA A 216 5.83 1.70 1.59
CA ALA A 216 5.60 1.58 3.03
C ALA A 216 4.22 2.11 3.48
N TRP A 217 3.61 2.98 2.71
CA TRP A 217 2.32 3.62 3.04
C TRP A 217 1.11 2.88 2.44
N ARG A 218 1.17 1.58 2.33
CA ARG A 218 0.09 0.70 1.82
C ARG A 218 -0.92 0.26 2.86
#